data_36a47f7b749d941c168f8cdb0ba4c589
#
_entry.id   36a47f7b749d941c168f8cdb0ba4c589
#
_cell.length_a   1.000
_cell.length_b   1.000
_cell.length_c   1.000
_cell.angle_alpha   90.00
_cell.angle_beta   90.00
_cell.angle_gamma   90.00
#
_symmetry.space_group_name_H-M   'P 1'
#
loop_
_entity.id
_entity.type
_entity.pdbx_description
1 polymer ?
#
loop_
_entity_poly.entity_id
_entity_poly.type
_entity_poly.pdbx_seq_one_letter_code
_entity_poly.pdbx_strand_id
1 'polypeptide(L)'
;VAVVSTVAGVMLGMLAGYFRRVDALIMRIMDGLMAIPGVLLAIALMATLKGGLGTVIIAIVIPEVPRVVRLVRALVLTIREQPYIEAAVSVGTRVPSILLRHILPNLFAPLMVQATFIAASAILTEAVLSFLGVGIPPQIPSWGNIMAEGRNFVAVAFHIILYPGPVSYTHLTLPTKRIV
;
A
#
# COMPACT_ATOMS: atom_id res chain seq x y z
N VAL A 1 -5.35 -2.55 5.27
CA VAL A 1 -4.72 -1.81 4.16
C VAL A 1 -3.67 -2.66 3.48
N ALA A 2 -2.56 -3.03 4.15
CA ALA A 2 -1.41 -3.72 3.54
C ALA A 2 -1.79 -4.98 2.75
N VAL A 3 -2.62 -5.86 3.32
CA VAL A 3 -3.07 -7.08 2.63
C VAL A 3 -3.87 -6.76 1.38
N VAL A 4 -4.83 -5.83 1.47
CA VAL A 4 -5.71 -5.49 0.34
C VAL A 4 -4.93 -4.82 -0.79
N SER A 5 -4.06 -3.85 -0.48
CA SER A 5 -3.23 -3.18 -1.49
C SER A 5 -2.22 -4.13 -2.13
N THR A 6 -1.62 -5.05 -1.35
CA THR A 6 -0.69 -6.04 -1.88
C THR A 6 -1.40 -7.03 -2.82
N VAL A 7 -2.54 -7.58 -2.41
CA VAL A 7 -3.31 -8.52 -3.25
C VAL A 7 -3.76 -7.84 -4.55
N ALA A 8 -4.38 -6.66 -4.46
CA ALA A 8 -4.82 -5.90 -5.63
C ALA A 8 -3.63 -5.55 -6.54
N GLY A 9 -2.53 -5.09 -5.96
CA GLY A 9 -1.31 -4.73 -6.68
C GLY A 9 -0.64 -5.93 -7.37
N VAL A 10 -0.62 -7.10 -6.72
CA VAL A 10 -0.11 -8.35 -7.33
C VAL A 10 -0.95 -8.75 -8.53
N MET A 11 -2.28 -8.76 -8.40
CA MET A 11 -3.18 -9.12 -9.51
C MET A 11 -2.98 -8.21 -10.72
N LEU A 12 -3.05 -6.88 -10.50
CA LEU A 12 -2.88 -5.90 -11.57
C LEU A 12 -1.46 -5.88 -12.13
N GLY A 13 -0.44 -6.01 -11.27
CA GLY A 13 0.96 -6.00 -11.66
C GLY A 13 1.36 -7.25 -12.47
N MET A 14 0.85 -8.43 -12.12
CA MET A 14 1.05 -9.64 -12.92
C MET A 14 0.38 -9.53 -14.29
N LEU A 15 -0.85 -8.99 -14.36
CA LEU A 15 -1.53 -8.76 -15.63
C LEU A 15 -0.76 -7.76 -16.51
N ALA A 16 -0.33 -6.64 -15.95
CA ALA A 16 0.44 -5.63 -16.67
C ALA A 16 1.80 -6.18 -17.13
N GLY A 17 2.56 -6.86 -16.26
CA GLY A 17 3.89 -7.39 -16.59
C GLY A 17 3.86 -8.53 -17.62
N TYR A 18 2.79 -9.32 -17.65
CA TYR A 18 2.69 -10.44 -18.58
C TYR A 18 2.06 -10.07 -19.92
N PHE A 19 1.00 -9.26 -19.93
CA PHE A 19 0.25 -8.92 -21.14
C PHE A 19 0.55 -7.49 -21.64
N ARG A 20 1.33 -7.36 -22.71
CA ARG A 20 1.73 -6.07 -23.30
C ARG A 20 0.57 -5.13 -23.66
N ARG A 21 -0.59 -5.69 -24.07
CA ARG A 21 -1.77 -4.89 -24.46
C ARG A 21 -2.46 -4.23 -23.27
N VAL A 22 -2.44 -4.91 -22.13
CA VAL A 22 -3.08 -4.44 -20.88
C VAL A 22 -2.14 -3.53 -20.10
N ASP A 23 -0.84 -3.71 -20.26
CA ASP A 23 0.20 -2.94 -19.59
C ASP A 23 0.02 -1.42 -19.77
N ALA A 24 -0.10 -0.96 -21.00
CA ALA A 24 -0.22 0.47 -21.30
C ALA A 24 -1.44 1.11 -20.61
N LEU A 25 -2.57 0.40 -20.54
CA LEU A 25 -3.79 0.90 -19.91
C LEU A 25 -3.64 0.93 -18.37
N ILE A 26 -3.20 -0.18 -17.77
CA ILE A 26 -3.02 -0.27 -16.32
C ILE A 26 -2.01 0.79 -15.86
N MET A 27 -0.86 0.88 -16.53
CA MET A 27 0.18 1.84 -16.14
C MET A 27 -0.29 3.28 -16.27
N ARG A 28 -1.09 3.62 -17.28
CA ARG A 28 -1.66 4.97 -17.43
C ARG A 28 -2.57 5.33 -16.25
N ILE A 29 -3.40 4.40 -15.80
CA ILE A 29 -4.25 4.60 -14.62
C ILE A 29 -3.38 4.76 -13.36
N MET A 30 -2.38 3.89 -13.18
CA MET A 30 -1.47 3.96 -12.03
C MET A 30 -0.68 5.26 -12.00
N ASP A 31 -0.22 5.74 -13.15
CA ASP A 31 0.51 7.00 -13.27
C ASP A 31 -0.40 8.20 -12.94
N GLY A 32 -1.65 8.17 -13.39
CA GLY A 32 -2.66 9.18 -13.01
C GLY A 32 -2.91 9.24 -11.50
N LEU A 33 -3.02 8.08 -10.85
CA LEU A 33 -3.19 8.01 -9.38
C LEU A 33 -1.96 8.54 -8.64
N MET A 34 -0.76 8.28 -9.14
CA MET A 34 0.49 8.74 -8.52
C MET A 34 0.82 10.22 -8.82
N ALA A 35 0.15 10.85 -9.78
CA ALA A 35 0.29 12.28 -10.03
C ALA A 35 -0.24 13.13 -8.87
N ILE A 36 -1.16 12.58 -8.07
CA ILE A 36 -1.73 13.23 -6.89
C ILE A 36 -0.98 12.73 -5.65
N PRO A 37 -0.49 13.61 -4.76
CA PRO A 37 0.09 13.20 -3.48
C PRO A 37 -0.88 12.31 -2.70
N GLY A 38 -0.41 11.12 -2.24
CA GLY A 38 -1.28 10.07 -1.67
C GLY A 38 -2.17 10.54 -0.51
N VAL A 39 -1.64 11.39 0.38
CA VAL A 39 -2.42 11.94 1.49
C VAL A 39 -3.55 12.85 0.99
N LEU A 40 -3.29 13.67 -0.04
CA LEU A 40 -4.32 14.55 -0.62
C LEU A 40 -5.39 13.74 -1.34
N LEU A 41 -5.00 12.67 -2.04
CA LEU A 41 -5.96 11.75 -2.65
C LEU A 41 -6.82 11.05 -1.59
N ALA A 42 -6.22 10.62 -0.48
CA ALA A 42 -6.95 10.02 0.62
C ALA A 42 -7.97 11.00 1.24
N ILE A 43 -7.59 12.26 1.49
CA ILE A 43 -8.49 13.30 1.99
C ILE A 43 -9.65 13.54 1.01
N ALA A 44 -9.37 13.65 -0.28
CA ALA A 44 -10.41 13.85 -1.30
C ALA A 44 -11.40 12.68 -1.34
N LEU A 45 -10.92 11.43 -1.22
CA LEU A 45 -11.76 10.24 -1.15
C LEU A 45 -12.62 10.23 0.13
N MET A 46 -12.04 10.60 1.28
CA MET A 46 -12.80 10.71 2.53
C MET A 46 -13.89 11.78 2.47
N ALA A 47 -13.64 12.90 1.79
CA ALA A 47 -14.61 13.96 1.62
C ALA A 47 -15.82 13.56 0.73
N THR A 48 -15.61 12.63 -0.21
CA THR A 48 -16.66 12.16 -1.14
C THR A 48 -17.43 10.94 -0.64
N LEU A 49 -16.81 10.10 0.19
CA LEU A 49 -17.39 8.89 0.73
C LEU A 49 -17.93 9.15 2.15
N LYS A 50 -19.02 8.46 2.52
CA LYS A 50 -19.53 8.55 3.90
C LYS A 50 -18.50 7.99 4.88
N GLY A 51 -18.24 8.71 5.98
CA GLY A 51 -17.27 8.35 7.01
C GLY A 51 -17.49 6.93 7.57
N GLY A 52 -16.39 6.28 7.95
CA GLY A 52 -16.38 4.95 8.53
C GLY A 52 -15.04 4.24 8.31
N LEU A 53 -14.80 3.18 9.09
CA LEU A 53 -13.54 2.42 8.99
C LEU A 53 -13.27 1.88 7.58
N GLY A 54 -14.32 1.39 6.89
CA GLY A 54 -14.19 0.88 5.51
C GLY A 54 -13.76 1.96 4.53
N THR A 55 -14.27 3.16 4.67
CA THR A 55 -13.91 4.32 3.84
C THR A 55 -12.45 4.71 4.02
N VAL A 56 -11.96 4.75 5.27
CA VAL A 56 -10.55 5.02 5.58
C VAL A 56 -9.64 3.95 4.94
N ILE A 57 -10.02 2.69 5.05
CA ILE A 57 -9.25 1.59 4.41
C ILE A 57 -9.15 1.82 2.91
N ILE A 58 -10.27 2.08 2.22
CA ILE A 58 -10.29 2.31 0.77
C ILE A 58 -9.47 3.55 0.41
N ALA A 59 -9.62 4.64 1.15
CA ALA A 59 -8.92 5.89 0.91
C ALA A 59 -7.39 5.74 1.02
N ILE A 60 -6.89 4.87 1.91
CA ILE A 60 -5.45 4.59 2.03
C ILE A 60 -5.00 3.52 1.03
N VAL A 61 -5.84 2.53 0.69
CA VAL A 61 -5.49 1.47 -0.26
C VAL A 61 -5.28 2.02 -1.67
N ILE A 62 -6.15 2.90 -2.15
CA ILE A 62 -6.11 3.41 -3.52
C ILE A 62 -4.75 4.04 -3.88
N PRO A 63 -4.16 4.95 -3.09
CA PRO A 63 -2.84 5.51 -3.39
C PRO A 63 -1.67 4.54 -3.19
N GLU A 64 -1.83 3.46 -2.43
CA GLU A 64 -0.77 2.45 -2.20
C GLU A 64 -0.71 1.38 -3.32
N VAL A 65 -1.83 1.05 -3.95
CA VAL A 65 -1.90 0.04 -5.03
C VAL A 65 -0.90 0.31 -6.16
N PRO A 66 -0.75 1.52 -6.72
CA PRO A 66 0.18 1.80 -7.80
C PRO A 66 1.65 1.43 -7.49
N ARG A 67 2.08 1.60 -6.24
CA ARG A 67 3.44 1.23 -5.80
C ARG A 67 3.68 -0.28 -5.94
N VAL A 68 2.72 -1.08 -5.50
CA VAL A 68 2.78 -2.55 -5.61
C VAL A 68 2.71 -2.99 -7.06
N VAL A 69 1.80 -2.39 -7.85
CA VAL A 69 1.65 -2.69 -9.28
C VAL A 69 2.98 -2.48 -10.02
N ARG A 70 3.65 -1.35 -9.80
CA ARG A 70 4.95 -1.04 -10.44
C ARG A 70 6.03 -2.04 -10.03
N LEU A 71 6.12 -2.37 -8.74
CA LEU A 71 7.08 -3.35 -8.24
C LEU A 71 6.86 -4.72 -8.89
N VAL A 72 5.63 -5.23 -8.83
CA VAL A 72 5.26 -6.55 -9.37
C VAL A 72 5.48 -6.59 -10.88
N ARG A 73 5.03 -5.55 -11.60
CA ARG A 73 5.25 -5.45 -13.05
C ARG A 73 6.74 -5.53 -13.41
N ALA A 74 7.60 -4.78 -12.73
CA ALA A 74 9.04 -4.80 -13.00
C ALA A 74 9.62 -6.21 -12.78
N LEU A 75 9.26 -6.87 -11.68
CA LEU A 75 9.70 -8.23 -11.37
C LEU A 75 9.17 -9.23 -12.40
N VAL A 76 7.91 -9.15 -12.81
CA VAL A 76 7.32 -10.04 -13.82
C VAL A 76 8.03 -9.88 -15.15
N LEU A 77 8.36 -8.66 -15.58
CA LEU A 77 9.13 -8.41 -16.81
C LEU A 77 10.49 -9.09 -16.78
N THR A 78 11.19 -9.03 -15.64
CA THR A 78 12.49 -9.69 -15.46
C THR A 78 12.36 -11.22 -15.41
N ILE A 79 11.37 -11.74 -14.66
CA ILE A 79 11.20 -13.19 -14.47
C ILE A 79 10.76 -13.87 -15.76
N ARG A 80 9.90 -13.25 -16.56
CA ARG A 80 9.39 -13.87 -17.80
C ARG A 80 10.47 -14.08 -18.86
N GLU A 81 11.61 -13.38 -18.77
CA GLU A 81 12.76 -13.52 -19.67
C GLU A 81 13.76 -14.59 -19.20
N GLN A 82 13.45 -15.31 -18.12
CA GLN A 82 14.30 -16.37 -17.61
C GLN A 82 14.15 -17.68 -18.43
N PRO A 83 15.24 -18.43 -18.66
CA PRO A 83 15.23 -19.63 -19.49
C PRO A 83 14.22 -20.71 -19.04
N TYR A 84 13.95 -20.82 -17.73
CA TYR A 84 12.98 -21.80 -17.24
C TYR A 84 11.53 -21.43 -17.58
N ILE A 85 11.20 -20.13 -17.76
CA ILE A 85 9.90 -19.69 -18.24
C ILE A 85 9.78 -19.97 -19.74
N GLU A 86 10.83 -19.71 -20.52
CA GLU A 86 10.84 -20.03 -21.95
C GLU A 86 10.68 -21.54 -22.18
N ALA A 87 11.34 -22.36 -21.37
CA ALA A 87 11.15 -23.81 -21.40
C ALA A 87 9.70 -24.20 -21.07
N ALA A 88 9.09 -23.60 -20.04
CA ALA A 88 7.70 -23.87 -19.70
C ALA A 88 6.72 -23.48 -20.82
N VAL A 89 6.97 -22.35 -21.51
CA VAL A 89 6.18 -21.94 -22.68
C VAL A 89 6.36 -22.91 -23.83
N SER A 90 7.59 -23.35 -24.11
CA SER A 90 7.92 -24.29 -25.20
C SER A 90 7.24 -25.66 -25.04
N VAL A 91 7.06 -26.12 -23.80
CA VAL A 91 6.32 -27.36 -23.46
C VAL A 91 4.81 -27.16 -23.51
N GLY A 92 4.31 -25.93 -23.79
CA GLY A 92 2.88 -25.63 -23.91
C GLY A 92 2.16 -25.40 -22.57
N THR A 93 2.89 -25.04 -21.51
CA THR A 93 2.26 -24.72 -20.21
C THR A 93 1.30 -23.56 -20.33
N ARG A 94 0.09 -23.69 -19.78
CA ARG A 94 -0.94 -22.64 -19.81
C ARG A 94 -0.50 -21.41 -19.02
N VAL A 95 -0.82 -20.21 -19.55
CA VAL A 95 -0.47 -18.92 -18.92
C VAL A 95 -0.83 -18.81 -17.43
N PRO A 96 -2.05 -19.17 -16.97
CA PRO A 96 -2.36 -19.13 -15.55
C PRO A 96 -1.43 -19.99 -14.69
N SER A 97 -1.00 -21.14 -15.19
CA SER A 97 -0.05 -22.01 -14.50
C SER A 97 1.35 -21.38 -14.43
N ILE A 98 1.78 -20.70 -15.48
CA ILE A 98 3.06 -19.96 -15.49
C ILE A 98 3.00 -18.85 -14.43
N LEU A 99 1.93 -18.06 -14.41
CA LEU A 99 1.77 -16.97 -13.44
C LEU A 99 1.76 -17.48 -11.99
N LEU A 100 0.97 -18.51 -11.69
CA LEU A 100 0.77 -18.97 -10.32
C LEU A 100 1.88 -19.89 -9.80
N ARG A 101 2.49 -20.74 -10.67
CA ARG A 101 3.48 -21.73 -10.24
C ARG A 101 4.93 -21.30 -10.46
N HIS A 102 5.17 -20.41 -11.42
CA HIS A 102 6.54 -20.03 -11.77
C HIS A 102 6.85 -18.56 -11.42
N ILE A 103 5.88 -17.63 -11.62
CA ILE A 103 6.13 -16.21 -11.38
C ILE A 103 5.79 -15.84 -9.93
N LEU A 104 4.57 -16.13 -9.47
CA LEU A 104 4.10 -15.72 -8.14
C LEU A 104 5.01 -16.15 -6.98
N PRO A 105 5.56 -17.37 -6.92
CA PRO A 105 6.47 -17.75 -5.82
C PRO A 105 7.74 -16.90 -5.76
N ASN A 106 8.25 -16.46 -6.91
CA ASN A 106 9.44 -15.62 -6.99
C ASN A 106 9.17 -14.15 -6.59
N LEU A 107 7.91 -13.75 -6.48
CA LEU A 107 7.52 -12.43 -6.01
C LEU A 107 7.43 -12.34 -4.48
N PHE A 108 7.39 -13.46 -3.75
CA PHE A 108 7.11 -13.47 -2.31
C PHE A 108 8.11 -12.63 -1.50
N ALA A 109 9.40 -12.78 -1.72
CA ALA A 109 10.41 -12.06 -0.93
C ALA A 109 10.29 -10.53 -1.09
N PRO A 110 10.30 -9.95 -2.31
CA PRO A 110 10.10 -8.51 -2.46
C PRO A 110 8.70 -8.03 -2.03
N LEU A 111 7.66 -8.88 -2.17
CA LEU A 111 6.32 -8.53 -1.71
C LEU A 111 6.21 -8.45 -0.19
N MET A 112 6.87 -9.32 0.56
CA MET A 112 6.89 -9.26 2.02
C MET A 112 7.54 -7.96 2.50
N VAL A 113 8.66 -7.56 1.91
CA VAL A 113 9.30 -6.27 2.22
C VAL A 113 8.37 -5.10 1.90
N GLN A 114 7.75 -5.10 0.72
CA GLN A 114 6.82 -4.05 0.32
C GLN A 114 5.58 -4.00 1.21
N ALA A 115 5.01 -5.15 1.59
CA ALA A 115 3.83 -5.23 2.45
C ALA A 115 4.11 -4.69 3.86
N THR A 116 5.28 -4.97 4.43
CA THR A 116 5.67 -4.40 5.75
C THR A 116 5.85 -2.89 5.67
N PHE A 117 6.44 -2.38 4.58
CA PHE A 117 6.54 -0.94 4.35
C PHE A 117 5.17 -0.28 4.23
N ILE A 118 4.24 -0.89 3.46
CA ILE A 118 2.87 -0.39 3.32
C ILE A 118 2.13 -0.42 4.67
N ALA A 119 2.34 -1.45 5.49
CA ALA A 119 1.73 -1.53 6.81
C ALA A 119 2.16 -0.34 7.69
N ALA A 120 3.45 -0.05 7.72
CA ALA A 120 3.99 1.09 8.47
C ALA A 120 3.50 2.44 7.90
N SER A 121 3.53 2.62 6.58
CA SER A 121 3.02 3.82 5.89
C SER A 121 1.53 4.04 6.16
N ALA A 122 0.73 2.97 6.16
CA ALA A 122 -0.71 3.04 6.42
C ALA A 122 -1.03 3.51 7.85
N ILE A 123 -0.25 3.09 8.85
CA ILE A 123 -0.40 3.56 10.25
C ILE A 123 -0.18 5.07 10.31
N LEU A 124 0.89 5.58 9.68
CA LEU A 124 1.15 7.03 9.66
C LEU A 124 0.08 7.80 8.90
N THR A 125 -0.33 7.30 7.73
CA THR A 125 -1.35 7.97 6.93
C THR A 125 -2.68 8.02 7.67
N GLU A 126 -3.07 6.93 8.36
CA GLU A 126 -4.24 6.91 9.24
C GLU A 126 -4.12 7.96 10.36
N ALA A 127 -2.98 7.99 11.05
CA ALA A 127 -2.74 8.94 12.13
C ALA A 127 -2.86 10.39 11.65
N VAL A 128 -2.32 10.70 10.46
CA VAL A 128 -2.44 12.04 9.84
C VAL A 128 -3.89 12.36 9.50
N LEU A 129 -4.63 11.44 8.87
CA LEU A 129 -6.04 11.64 8.51
C LEU A 129 -6.91 11.85 9.75
N SER A 130 -6.71 11.05 10.79
CA SER A 130 -7.44 11.17 12.06
C SER A 130 -7.07 12.47 12.79
N PHE A 131 -5.79 12.86 12.82
CA PHE A 131 -5.34 14.13 13.38
C PHE A 131 -5.98 15.35 12.69
N LEU A 132 -6.19 15.27 11.37
CA LEU A 132 -6.87 16.31 10.58
C LEU A 132 -8.40 16.26 10.74
N GLY A 133 -8.95 15.28 11.46
CA GLY A 133 -10.37 15.13 11.70
C GLY A 133 -11.15 14.49 10.55
N VAL A 134 -10.47 13.93 9.56
CA VAL A 134 -11.07 13.25 8.40
C VAL A 134 -10.80 11.72 8.40
N GLY A 135 -10.24 11.19 9.48
CA GLY A 135 -9.89 9.78 9.64
C GLY A 135 -10.99 8.91 10.21
N ILE A 136 -10.58 7.97 11.09
CA ILE A 136 -11.49 7.05 11.79
C ILE A 136 -12.40 7.85 12.74
N PRO A 137 -13.71 7.48 12.86
CA PRO A 137 -14.60 8.14 13.80
C PRO A 137 -14.04 8.17 15.23
N PRO A 138 -14.25 9.28 16.00
CA PRO A 138 -13.66 9.46 17.34
C PRO A 138 -14.02 8.36 18.35
N GLN A 139 -15.12 7.63 18.11
CA GLN A 139 -15.57 6.52 18.96
C GLN A 139 -14.62 5.30 18.89
N ILE A 140 -13.80 5.22 17.84
CA ILE A 140 -12.80 4.16 17.68
C ILE A 140 -11.44 4.74 18.07
N PRO A 141 -10.82 4.24 19.14
CA PRO A 141 -9.53 4.76 19.58
C PRO A 141 -8.44 4.45 18.55
N SER A 142 -7.73 5.49 18.12
CA SER A 142 -6.52 5.41 17.29
C SER A 142 -5.47 6.39 17.80
N TRP A 143 -4.22 6.15 17.46
CA TRP A 143 -3.14 7.09 17.82
C TRP A 143 -3.39 8.49 17.28
N GLY A 144 -3.94 8.59 16.06
CA GLY A 144 -4.30 9.84 15.43
C GLY A 144 -5.42 10.58 16.18
N ASN A 145 -6.47 9.88 16.58
CA ASN A 145 -7.58 10.47 17.34
C ASN A 145 -7.10 10.96 18.72
N ILE A 146 -6.28 10.18 19.43
CA ILE A 146 -5.70 10.60 20.72
C ILE A 146 -4.87 11.88 20.55
N MET A 147 -4.05 11.96 19.50
CA MET A 147 -3.29 13.18 19.21
C MET A 147 -4.21 14.37 18.83
N ALA A 148 -5.28 14.12 18.10
CA ALA A 148 -6.25 15.14 17.69
C ALA A 148 -6.98 15.74 18.92
N GLU A 149 -7.42 14.91 19.85
CA GLU A 149 -8.05 15.34 21.11
C GLU A 149 -7.02 16.06 21.99
N GLY A 150 -5.82 15.51 22.12
CA GLY A 150 -4.73 16.08 22.92
C GLY A 150 -4.32 17.48 22.47
N ARG A 151 -4.55 17.84 21.21
CA ARG A 151 -4.25 19.18 20.66
C ARG A 151 -4.90 20.32 21.50
N ASN A 152 -6.09 20.08 22.02
CA ASN A 152 -6.80 21.07 22.82
C ASN A 152 -6.21 21.23 24.24
N PHE A 153 -5.38 20.28 24.68
CA PHE A 153 -4.79 20.22 26.01
C PHE A 153 -3.28 20.37 26.03
N VAL A 154 -2.67 20.83 24.91
CA VAL A 154 -1.19 20.94 24.76
C VAL A 154 -0.55 21.73 25.91
N ALA A 155 -1.19 22.81 26.35
CA ALA A 155 -0.65 23.67 27.40
C ALA A 155 -0.72 23.04 28.81
N VAL A 156 -1.62 22.06 29.03
CA VAL A 156 -1.89 21.46 30.34
C VAL A 156 -1.41 20.01 30.42
N ALA A 157 -1.51 19.27 29.32
CA ALA A 157 -1.26 17.82 29.27
C ALA A 157 -0.54 17.41 27.97
N PHE A 158 0.63 17.99 27.74
CA PHE A 158 1.46 17.76 26.55
C PHE A 158 1.77 16.26 26.30
N HIS A 159 1.83 15.46 27.35
CA HIS A 159 2.10 14.02 27.27
C HIS A 159 1.06 13.26 26.45
N ILE A 160 -0.18 13.75 26.31
CA ILE A 160 -1.23 13.11 25.50
C ILE A 160 -0.86 13.09 24.01
N ILE A 161 -0.09 14.07 23.53
CA ILE A 161 0.44 14.10 22.16
C ILE A 161 1.82 13.44 22.10
N LEU A 162 2.63 13.62 23.14
CA LEU A 162 4.01 13.17 23.15
C LEU A 162 4.15 11.65 23.05
N TYR A 163 3.32 10.87 23.74
CA TYR A 163 3.43 9.40 23.71
C TYR A 163 2.95 8.76 22.38
N PRO A 164 1.80 9.12 21.80
CA PRO A 164 1.35 8.56 20.52
C PRO A 164 2.26 8.91 19.33
N GLY A 165 2.88 10.09 19.33
CA GLY A 165 3.75 10.55 18.25
C GLY A 165 4.95 9.61 18.01
N PRO A 166 5.85 9.38 18.99
CA PRO A 166 6.95 8.45 18.86
C PRO A 166 6.52 7.00 18.55
N VAL A 167 5.40 6.52 19.12
CA VAL A 167 4.90 5.17 18.83
C VAL A 167 4.59 5.03 17.35
N SER A 168 3.85 5.97 16.77
CA SER A 168 3.54 5.98 15.34
C SER A 168 4.81 6.04 14.49
N TYR A 169 5.81 6.84 14.89
CA TYR A 169 7.09 6.97 14.18
C TYR A 169 7.97 5.72 14.29
N THR A 170 8.05 5.08 15.47
CA THR A 170 8.89 3.88 15.67
C THR A 170 8.41 2.69 14.85
N HIS A 171 7.11 2.54 14.65
CA HIS A 171 6.57 1.50 13.75
C HIS A 171 7.06 1.65 12.31
N LEU A 172 7.44 2.86 11.87
CA LEU A 172 7.98 3.11 10.55
C LEU A 172 9.49 2.82 10.45
N THR A 173 10.26 3.11 11.51
CA THR A 173 11.72 3.09 11.47
C THR A 173 12.33 1.73 11.86
N LEU A 174 11.67 0.96 12.71
CA LEU A 174 12.19 -0.34 13.18
C LEU A 174 12.37 -1.39 12.07
N PRO A 175 11.46 -1.53 11.08
CA PRO A 175 11.66 -2.49 10.00
C PRO A 175 12.83 -2.17 9.08
N THR A 176 13.19 -0.89 8.93
CA THR A 176 14.21 -0.45 7.98
C THR A 176 15.63 -0.53 8.53
N LYS A 177 15.82 -0.50 9.85
CA LYS A 177 17.15 -0.55 10.48
C LYS A 177 17.76 -1.95 10.62
N ARG A 178 16.99 -3.02 10.37
CA ARG A 178 17.47 -4.42 10.47
C ARG A 178 17.92 -5.05 9.14
N ILE A 179 17.96 -4.28 8.05
CA ILE A 179 18.33 -4.76 6.71
C ILE A 179 19.70 -4.21 6.26
N VAL A 180 20.50 -3.70 7.18
CA VAL A 180 21.92 -3.34 6.92
C VAL A 180 22.82 -4.25 7.70
#